data_ab255cef65ee298a5b090350f2febf28
#
_entry.id   ab255cef65ee298a5b090350f2febf28
#
_cell.length_a   1.000
_cell.length_b   1.000
_cell.length_c   1.000
_cell.angle_alpha   90.00
_cell.angle_beta   90.00
_cell.angle_gamma   90.00
#
_symmetry.space_group_name_H-M   'P 1'
#
loop_
_entity.id
_entity.type
_entity.pdbx_description
1 polymer ?
#
loop_
_entity_poly.entity_id
_entity_poly.type
_entity_poly.pdbx_seq_one_letter_code
_entity_poly.pdbx_strand_id
1 'polypeptide(L)'
;MMSLRGRSGGPARSVGGAKPRAQRRQINGRASTQLHRVVVTGIGVVTPLGIGIDAFWNGVLSERVAVAPITRFDTKGYRSRLAAQVDDFEPREFIARKRLHWTDRFSQFSIAASRLALDDAGYHPNGNSRDVGVYLGSALGGVALADEQHDVFRERGLDAVKPLLAVSVFGGAATCNVAIEFDLRGPTVANGNSCAAGAVAIGDAFRAIARGDMRVALAGGIEAPLSPLAYGAFT
;
A
#
# COMPACT_ATOMS: atom_id res chain seq x y z
N MET A 1 5.86 3.30 -4.25
CA MET A 1 5.24 2.07 -4.76
C MET A 1 6.01 1.58 -5.98
N MET A 2 6.15 0.28 -6.17
CA MET A 2 7.12 -0.33 -7.08
C MET A 2 6.45 -1.43 -7.92
N SER A 3 6.64 -1.45 -9.25
CA SER A 3 6.11 -2.47 -10.18
C SER A 3 7.22 -3.43 -10.68
N LEU A 4 6.97 -4.75 -10.72
CA LEU A 4 7.98 -5.80 -10.92
C LEU A 4 7.52 -6.92 -11.90
N ARG A 5 8.40 -7.44 -12.83
CA ARG A 5 8.06 -8.49 -13.84
C ARG A 5 9.03 -9.67 -13.95
N GLY A 6 8.52 -10.87 -14.34
CA GLY A 6 9.30 -12.10 -14.63
C GLY A 6 8.88 -12.81 -15.93
N ARG A 7 9.78 -13.57 -16.60
CA ARG A 7 9.54 -14.33 -17.85
C ARG A 7 9.49 -15.83 -17.64
N SER A 8 8.60 -16.54 -18.36
CA SER A 8 8.34 -17.99 -18.31
C SER A 8 8.72 -18.70 -19.61
N GLY A 9 9.18 -19.94 -19.52
CA GLY A 9 9.32 -20.89 -20.63
C GLY A 9 8.45 -22.14 -20.35
N GLY A 10 7.76 -22.66 -21.33
CA GLY A 10 6.70 -23.66 -21.24
C GLY A 10 7.18 -25.13 -21.51
N PRO A 11 6.27 -26.15 -21.56
CA PRO A 11 6.50 -27.51 -21.11
C PRO A 11 6.55 -28.57 -22.18
N ALA A 12 6.98 -29.81 -21.80
CA ALA A 12 6.75 -31.04 -22.54
C ALA A 12 6.14 -32.13 -21.66
N ARG A 13 5.11 -32.83 -22.18
CA ARG A 13 4.42 -33.98 -21.59
C ARG A 13 5.08 -35.30 -22.01
N SER A 14 5.06 -36.32 -21.16
CA SER A 14 4.97 -37.73 -21.59
C SER A 14 4.36 -38.65 -20.48
N VAL A 15 3.70 -39.71 -20.94
CA VAL A 15 2.80 -40.65 -20.25
C VAL A 15 3.50 -41.97 -19.95
N GLY A 16 3.16 -42.60 -18.83
CA GLY A 16 3.19 -44.07 -18.78
C GLY A 16 3.89 -44.79 -17.64
N GLY A 17 3.16 -45.47 -16.77
CA GLY A 17 3.44 -46.83 -16.41
C GLY A 17 4.07 -47.20 -15.07
N ALA A 18 3.28 -47.98 -14.24
CA ALA A 18 3.70 -48.97 -13.26
C ALA A 18 4.22 -48.57 -11.86
N LYS A 19 3.47 -48.97 -10.82
CA LYS A 19 3.91 -48.99 -9.41
C LYS A 19 4.98 -50.04 -9.14
N PRO A 20 6.00 -49.69 -8.35
CA PRO A 20 6.38 -50.55 -7.23
C PRO A 20 6.83 -49.82 -5.95
N ARG A 21 6.67 -50.54 -4.84
CA ARG A 21 7.37 -50.47 -3.54
C ARG A 21 7.76 -49.12 -2.93
N ALA A 22 7.25 -48.95 -1.70
CA ALA A 22 7.68 -47.93 -0.75
C ALA A 22 9.22 -47.86 -0.61
N GLN A 23 9.84 -46.88 -1.27
CA GLN A 23 11.18 -46.46 -0.96
C GLN A 23 11.10 -45.23 -0.05
N ARG A 24 11.80 -45.27 1.08
CA ARG A 24 12.08 -44.14 1.94
C ARG A 24 12.51 -42.96 1.07
N ARG A 25 11.68 -41.92 0.99
CA ARG A 25 12.07 -40.65 0.35
C ARG A 25 13.24 -40.11 1.12
N GLN A 26 14.43 -40.17 0.54
CA GLN A 26 15.52 -39.28 0.92
C GLN A 26 15.07 -37.85 0.68
N ILE A 27 14.99 -37.06 1.75
CA ILE A 27 14.81 -35.63 1.71
C ILE A 27 16.19 -35.04 1.39
N ASN A 28 16.66 -35.24 0.17
CA ASN A 28 17.88 -34.58 -0.36
C ASN A 28 17.68 -34.34 -1.85
N GLY A 29 17.01 -33.26 -2.15
CA GLY A 29 16.84 -32.71 -3.48
C GLY A 29 16.23 -31.33 -3.36
N ARG A 30 16.99 -30.35 -2.84
CA ARG A 30 16.70 -28.96 -3.16
C ARG A 30 16.87 -28.84 -4.67
N ALA A 31 15.78 -28.99 -5.42
CA ALA A 31 15.74 -28.45 -6.75
C ALA A 31 16.18 -26.99 -6.59
N SER A 32 17.24 -26.57 -7.25
CA SER A 32 17.63 -25.18 -7.34
C SER A 32 16.51 -24.49 -8.11
N THR A 33 15.50 -23.99 -7.41
CA THR A 33 14.46 -23.18 -8.02
C THR A 33 15.17 -21.93 -8.46
N GLN A 34 15.41 -21.80 -9.77
CA GLN A 34 16.04 -20.62 -10.33
C GLN A 34 15.11 -19.45 -10.05
N LEU A 35 15.54 -18.53 -9.19
CA LEU A 35 14.77 -17.35 -8.82
C LEU A 35 14.67 -16.41 -10.02
N HIS A 36 13.48 -15.85 -10.22
CA HIS A 36 13.31 -14.81 -11.23
C HIS A 36 14.03 -13.52 -10.82
N ARG A 37 14.62 -12.85 -11.80
CA ARG A 37 15.15 -11.50 -11.61
C ARG A 37 14.00 -10.53 -11.41
N VAL A 38 14.06 -9.74 -10.35
CA VAL A 38 13.05 -8.74 -9.98
C VAL A 38 13.62 -7.34 -10.19
N VAL A 39 12.86 -6.46 -10.79
CA VAL A 39 13.25 -5.08 -11.07
C VAL A 39 12.14 -4.10 -10.67
N VAL A 40 12.52 -2.89 -10.27
CA VAL A 40 11.60 -1.76 -10.10
C VAL A 40 11.33 -1.17 -11.46
N THR A 41 10.07 -0.96 -11.80
CA THR A 41 9.65 -0.41 -13.09
C THR A 41 8.97 0.94 -12.98
N GLY A 42 8.51 1.33 -11.80
CA GLY A 42 7.90 2.63 -11.55
C GLY A 42 7.83 2.94 -10.05
N ILE A 43 7.83 4.22 -9.74
CA ILE A 43 7.79 4.77 -8.39
C ILE A 43 6.68 5.83 -8.32
N GLY A 44 5.82 5.75 -7.30
CA GLY A 44 4.82 6.77 -7.01
C GLY A 44 4.93 7.23 -5.57
N VAL A 45 4.97 8.53 -5.37
CA VAL A 45 5.13 9.15 -4.05
C VAL A 45 4.08 10.21 -3.79
N VAL A 46 3.59 10.24 -2.55
CA VAL A 46 2.73 11.31 -2.01
C VAL A 46 3.35 11.70 -0.68
N THR A 47 3.96 12.87 -0.62
CA THR A 47 4.72 13.33 0.54
C THR A 47 4.52 14.83 0.80
N PRO A 48 4.84 15.32 2.01
CA PRO A 48 4.85 16.75 2.28
C PRO A 48 5.87 17.54 1.45
N LEU A 49 6.85 16.89 0.83
CA LEU A 49 7.82 17.53 -0.07
C LEU A 49 7.31 17.63 -1.51
N GLY A 50 6.29 16.85 -1.87
CA GLY A 50 5.68 16.88 -3.18
C GLY A 50 4.91 15.60 -3.50
N ILE A 51 4.03 15.71 -4.51
CA ILE A 51 3.25 14.63 -5.09
C ILE A 51 3.86 14.31 -6.46
N GLY A 52 4.18 13.03 -6.69
CA GLY A 52 4.96 12.59 -7.84
C GLY A 52 6.47 12.67 -7.59
N ILE A 53 7.22 11.88 -8.38
CA ILE A 53 8.65 11.69 -8.16
C ILE A 53 9.46 12.98 -8.37
N ASP A 54 9.12 13.75 -9.41
CA ASP A 54 9.85 14.99 -9.74
C ASP A 54 9.67 16.06 -8.66
N ALA A 55 8.43 16.27 -8.19
CA ALA A 55 8.15 17.25 -7.13
C ALA A 55 8.82 16.84 -5.82
N PHE A 56 8.75 15.56 -5.46
CA PHE A 56 9.44 15.03 -4.28
C PHE A 56 10.96 15.22 -4.38
N TRP A 57 11.56 14.84 -5.51
CA TRP A 57 13.00 14.92 -5.71
C TRP A 57 13.51 16.35 -5.69
N ASN A 58 12.80 17.28 -6.36
CA ASN A 58 13.10 18.70 -6.30
C ASN A 58 12.97 19.26 -4.88
N GLY A 59 11.97 18.81 -4.12
CA GLY A 59 11.82 19.16 -2.71
C GLY A 59 13.00 18.69 -1.85
N VAL A 60 13.54 17.50 -2.11
CA VAL A 60 14.75 16.98 -1.45
C VAL A 60 15.99 17.80 -1.84
N LEU A 61 16.20 18.04 -3.13
CA LEU A 61 17.37 18.77 -3.63
C LEU A 61 17.40 20.24 -3.20
N SER A 62 16.23 20.85 -2.99
CA SER A 62 16.13 22.23 -2.50
C SER A 62 16.29 22.36 -0.97
N GLU A 63 16.60 21.25 -0.28
CA GLU A 63 16.74 21.19 1.18
C GLU A 63 15.49 21.70 1.92
N ARG A 64 14.31 21.61 1.29
CA ARG A 64 13.05 22.11 1.86
C ARG A 64 12.67 21.33 3.12
N VAL A 65 12.47 22.03 4.21
CA VAL A 65 11.89 21.47 5.44
C VAL A 65 10.37 21.54 5.36
N ALA A 66 9.72 20.39 5.34
CA ALA A 66 8.25 20.29 5.25
C ALA A 66 7.56 20.26 6.62
N VAL A 67 8.31 20.38 7.71
CA VAL A 67 7.76 20.46 9.07
C VAL A 67 7.24 21.86 9.33
N ALA A 68 5.95 21.98 9.65
CA ALA A 68 5.26 23.25 9.87
C ALA A 68 4.22 23.11 10.99
N PRO A 69 3.65 24.22 11.49
CA PRO A 69 2.52 24.14 12.41
C PRO A 69 1.36 23.33 11.85
N ILE A 70 0.78 22.47 12.69
CA ILE A 70 -0.39 21.66 12.32
C ILE A 70 -1.59 22.56 12.06
N THR A 71 -2.27 22.33 10.93
CA THR A 71 -3.47 23.06 10.51
C THR A 71 -4.74 22.20 10.54
N ARG A 72 -4.59 20.89 10.69
CA ARG A 72 -5.68 19.92 10.57
C ARG A 72 -6.58 19.84 11.82
N PHE A 73 -6.07 20.24 12.98
CA PHE A 73 -6.79 20.30 14.25
C PHE A 73 -6.15 21.30 15.21
N ASP A 74 -6.88 21.70 16.26
CA ASP A 74 -6.34 22.60 17.30
C ASP A 74 -5.27 21.88 18.13
N THR A 75 -4.08 22.45 18.17
CA THR A 75 -2.93 21.91 18.91
C THR A 75 -2.72 22.55 20.29
N LYS A 76 -3.71 23.28 20.80
CA LYS A 76 -3.65 23.85 22.14
C LYS A 76 -3.56 22.74 23.19
N GLY A 77 -2.55 22.82 24.04
CA GLY A 77 -2.28 21.83 25.08
C GLY A 77 -1.34 20.69 24.70
N TYR A 78 -0.97 20.56 23.41
CA TYR A 78 0.02 19.56 22.99
C TYR A 78 1.44 20.04 23.28
N ARG A 79 2.35 19.11 23.57
CA ARG A 79 3.78 19.38 23.79
C ARG A 79 4.49 19.83 22.52
N SER A 80 4.11 19.26 21.38
CA SER A 80 4.53 19.70 20.06
C SER A 80 3.32 20.23 19.30
N ARG A 81 3.58 21.12 18.31
CA ARG A 81 2.56 21.68 17.42
C ARG A 81 2.97 21.58 15.96
N LEU A 82 4.02 20.80 15.68
CA LEU A 82 4.65 20.69 14.38
C LEU A 82 4.47 19.31 13.79
N ALA A 83 4.16 19.22 12.51
CA ALA A 83 4.17 18.00 11.73
C ALA A 83 4.49 18.28 10.27
N ALA A 84 4.88 17.25 9.55
CA ALA A 84 4.96 17.30 8.10
C ALA A 84 3.62 16.81 7.52
N GLN A 85 2.84 17.70 6.93
CA GLN A 85 1.52 17.46 6.37
C GLN A 85 1.55 17.50 4.85
N VAL A 86 0.70 16.69 4.21
CA VAL A 86 0.43 16.80 2.77
C VAL A 86 -0.83 17.64 2.60
N ASP A 87 -0.68 18.93 2.36
CA ASP A 87 -1.80 19.88 2.30
C ASP A 87 -2.37 20.02 0.88
N ASP A 88 -1.51 20.00 -0.14
CA ASP A 88 -1.87 20.23 -1.55
C ASP A 88 -2.42 18.98 -2.27
N PHE A 89 -2.94 18.00 -1.52
CA PHE A 89 -3.48 16.77 -2.09
C PHE A 89 -4.96 16.93 -2.44
N GLU A 90 -5.26 16.92 -3.74
CA GLU A 90 -6.63 16.88 -4.28
C GLU A 90 -6.96 15.42 -4.72
N PRO A 91 -7.74 14.68 -3.95
CA PRO A 91 -8.01 13.26 -4.25
C PRO A 91 -8.77 13.04 -5.56
N ARG A 92 -9.50 14.06 -6.07
CA ARG A 92 -10.25 13.96 -7.34
C ARG A 92 -9.37 13.84 -8.57
N GLU A 93 -8.11 14.24 -8.47
CA GLU A 93 -7.13 14.05 -9.54
C GLU A 93 -6.77 12.57 -9.74
N PHE A 94 -6.92 11.76 -8.68
CA PHE A 94 -6.49 10.37 -8.64
C PHE A 94 -7.64 9.37 -8.56
N ILE A 95 -8.81 9.79 -8.06
CA ILE A 95 -9.89 8.89 -7.67
C ILE A 95 -11.21 9.39 -8.25
N ALA A 96 -11.94 8.51 -8.93
CA ALA A 96 -13.26 8.85 -9.48
C ALA A 96 -14.22 9.29 -8.34
N ARG A 97 -15.02 10.36 -8.61
CA ARG A 97 -15.93 10.98 -7.64
C ARG A 97 -16.82 9.98 -6.89
N LYS A 98 -17.31 8.95 -7.58
CA LYS A 98 -18.14 7.88 -7.01
C LYS A 98 -17.44 7.03 -5.96
N ARG A 99 -16.10 7.03 -5.94
CA ARG A 99 -15.28 6.26 -5.01
C ARG A 99 -14.82 7.07 -3.80
N LEU A 100 -14.77 8.39 -3.89
CA LEU A 100 -14.21 9.25 -2.86
C LEU A 100 -14.89 9.08 -1.50
N HIS A 101 -16.22 8.94 -1.47
CA HIS A 101 -16.97 8.78 -0.23
C HIS A 101 -16.82 7.40 0.43
N TRP A 102 -16.16 6.44 -0.28
CA TRP A 102 -15.82 5.11 0.23
C TRP A 102 -14.35 4.98 0.62
N THR A 103 -13.59 6.07 0.60
CA THR A 103 -12.17 6.08 0.91
C THR A 103 -11.84 7.18 1.91
N ASP A 104 -11.08 6.84 2.92
CA ASP A 104 -10.45 7.79 3.84
C ASP A 104 -9.11 8.29 3.27
N ARG A 105 -8.50 9.27 3.94
CA ARG A 105 -7.24 9.88 3.48
C ARG A 105 -6.09 8.87 3.34
N PHE A 106 -6.01 7.92 4.25
CA PHE A 106 -5.04 6.83 4.21
C PHE A 106 -5.17 6.00 2.92
N SER A 107 -6.40 5.58 2.57
CA SER A 107 -6.70 4.88 1.33
C SER A 107 -6.51 5.75 0.09
N GLN A 108 -6.85 7.04 0.17
CA GLN A 108 -6.67 8.00 -0.94
C GLN A 108 -5.19 8.18 -1.30
N PHE A 109 -4.30 8.31 -0.31
CA PHE A 109 -2.87 8.37 -0.55
C PHE A 109 -2.34 7.11 -1.21
N SER A 110 -2.83 5.92 -0.78
CA SER A 110 -2.39 4.65 -1.36
C SER A 110 -2.81 4.52 -2.83
N ILE A 111 -4.02 4.92 -3.17
CA ILE A 111 -4.52 4.91 -4.55
C ILE A 111 -3.72 5.88 -5.41
N ALA A 112 -3.50 7.10 -4.94
CA ALA A 112 -2.74 8.11 -5.67
C ALA A 112 -1.28 7.66 -5.93
N ALA A 113 -0.58 7.19 -4.91
CA ALA A 113 0.78 6.66 -5.05
C ALA A 113 0.83 5.44 -5.98
N SER A 114 -0.20 4.58 -5.95
CA SER A 114 -0.32 3.43 -6.85
C SER A 114 -0.49 3.87 -8.31
N ARG A 115 -1.34 4.86 -8.57
CA ARG A 115 -1.56 5.42 -9.90
C ARG A 115 -0.28 6.00 -10.46
N LEU A 116 0.39 6.85 -9.68
CA LEU A 116 1.67 7.45 -10.06
C LEU A 116 2.73 6.37 -10.38
N ALA A 117 2.81 5.29 -9.58
CA ALA A 117 3.75 4.19 -9.85
C ALA A 117 3.39 3.38 -11.10
N LEU A 118 2.11 3.20 -11.40
CA LEU A 118 1.65 2.52 -12.60
C LEU A 118 1.93 3.36 -13.85
N ASP A 119 1.68 4.66 -13.78
CA ASP A 119 1.92 5.62 -14.86
C ASP A 119 3.42 5.73 -15.16
N ASP A 120 4.27 5.86 -14.14
CA ASP A 120 5.74 5.87 -14.27
C ASP A 120 6.28 4.56 -14.87
N ALA A 121 5.65 3.42 -14.54
CA ALA A 121 5.97 2.12 -15.13
C ALA A 121 5.46 1.94 -16.56
N GLY A 122 4.62 2.82 -17.08
CA GLY A 122 3.87 2.63 -18.32
C GLY A 122 3.01 1.37 -18.30
N TYR A 123 2.50 0.98 -17.11
CA TYR A 123 1.75 -0.24 -16.91
C TYR A 123 0.27 0.04 -16.64
N HIS A 124 -0.59 -0.40 -17.56
CA HIS A 124 -2.04 -0.25 -17.44
C HIS A 124 -2.68 -1.61 -17.19
N PRO A 125 -3.24 -1.87 -15.99
CA PRO A 125 -3.99 -3.09 -15.69
C PRO A 125 -5.19 -3.23 -16.64
N ASN A 126 -5.38 -4.42 -17.21
CA ASN A 126 -6.38 -4.66 -18.26
C ASN A 126 -7.64 -5.42 -17.78
N GLY A 127 -8.01 -5.28 -16.50
CA GLY A 127 -9.23 -5.87 -15.92
C GLY A 127 -9.20 -7.40 -15.76
N ASN A 128 -8.09 -8.08 -16.06
CA ASN A 128 -7.88 -9.51 -15.79
C ASN A 128 -6.51 -9.74 -15.13
N SER A 129 -6.15 -8.84 -14.21
CA SER A 129 -4.80 -8.79 -13.62
C SER A 129 -4.67 -9.76 -12.43
N ARG A 130 -4.91 -11.07 -12.68
CA ARG A 130 -4.79 -12.13 -11.66
C ARG A 130 -3.35 -12.37 -11.20
N ASP A 131 -2.39 -11.94 -12.00
CA ASP A 131 -0.95 -12.04 -11.75
C ASP A 131 -0.33 -10.74 -11.21
N VAL A 132 -1.17 -9.75 -10.86
CA VAL A 132 -0.73 -8.48 -10.24
C VAL A 132 -1.14 -8.45 -8.78
N GLY A 133 -0.16 -8.47 -7.88
CA GLY A 133 -0.35 -8.42 -6.44
C GLY A 133 -0.30 -6.99 -5.88
N VAL A 134 -0.85 -6.83 -4.67
CA VAL A 134 -0.76 -5.58 -3.88
C VAL A 134 -0.21 -5.90 -2.50
N TYR A 135 0.93 -5.32 -2.16
CA TYR A 135 1.64 -5.53 -0.90
C TYR A 135 1.86 -4.18 -0.23
N LEU A 136 1.08 -3.86 0.80
CA LEU A 136 1.21 -2.59 1.48
C LEU A 136 1.41 -2.78 2.98
N GLY A 137 2.13 -1.83 3.58
CA GLY A 137 2.37 -1.81 5.01
C GLY A 137 1.97 -0.47 5.63
N SER A 138 1.42 -0.52 6.83
CA SER A 138 1.04 0.65 7.63
C SER A 138 1.21 0.34 9.11
N ALA A 139 1.54 1.34 9.90
CA ALA A 139 1.58 1.21 11.36
C ALA A 139 0.18 1.34 11.98
N LEU A 140 -0.55 2.37 11.58
CA LEU A 140 -1.77 2.82 12.26
C LEU A 140 -3.04 2.73 11.39
N GLY A 141 -2.88 2.47 10.07
CA GLY A 141 -4.03 2.33 9.17
C GLY A 141 -4.96 3.55 9.19
N GLY A 142 -6.26 3.31 9.32
CA GLY A 142 -7.30 4.34 9.34
C GLY A 142 -7.53 5.01 10.67
N VAL A 143 -6.52 5.11 11.56
CA VAL A 143 -6.66 5.67 12.91
C VAL A 143 -7.25 7.09 12.93
N ALA A 144 -6.88 7.93 11.95
CA ALA A 144 -7.40 9.30 11.88
C ALA A 144 -8.92 9.33 11.63
N LEU A 145 -9.44 8.42 10.79
CA LEU A 145 -10.88 8.24 10.62
C LEU A 145 -11.53 7.68 11.89
N ALA A 146 -10.88 6.74 12.58
CA ALA A 146 -11.41 6.18 13.82
C ALA A 146 -11.55 7.26 14.90
N ASP A 147 -10.58 8.14 15.04
CA ASP A 147 -10.59 9.24 15.98
C ASP A 147 -11.73 10.24 15.65
N GLU A 148 -11.83 10.68 14.38
CA GLU A 148 -12.94 11.53 13.90
C GLU A 148 -14.31 10.90 14.20
N GLN A 149 -14.48 9.62 13.90
CA GLN A 149 -15.77 8.95 14.06
C GLN A 149 -16.09 8.62 15.53
N HIS A 150 -15.08 8.50 16.39
CA HIS A 150 -15.27 8.40 17.82
C HIS A 150 -15.84 9.71 18.40
N ASP A 151 -15.33 10.87 17.96
CA ASP A 151 -15.89 12.17 18.37
C ASP A 151 -17.33 12.34 17.88
N VAL A 152 -17.62 11.97 16.63
CA VAL A 152 -19.00 11.97 16.09
C VAL A 152 -19.93 11.07 16.93
N PHE A 153 -19.46 9.88 17.31
CA PHE A 153 -20.23 8.99 18.18
C PHE A 153 -20.50 9.63 19.56
N ARG A 154 -19.48 10.25 20.15
CA ARG A 154 -19.62 10.89 21.47
C ARG A 154 -20.57 12.08 21.47
N GLU A 155 -20.57 12.88 20.42
CA GLU A 155 -21.34 14.11 20.33
C GLU A 155 -22.76 13.89 19.80
N ARG A 156 -22.93 12.94 18.84
CA ARG A 156 -24.15 12.83 18.03
C ARG A 156 -24.81 11.46 18.07
N GLY A 157 -24.17 10.48 18.76
CA GLY A 157 -24.70 9.13 18.91
C GLY A 157 -24.37 8.20 17.72
N LEU A 158 -24.81 6.95 17.84
CA LEU A 158 -24.47 5.87 16.92
C LEU A 158 -24.94 6.13 15.47
N ASP A 159 -26.14 6.68 15.32
CA ASP A 159 -26.75 6.90 13.99
C ASP A 159 -25.99 7.92 13.11
N ALA A 160 -25.13 8.73 13.73
CA ALA A 160 -24.29 9.70 13.02
C ALA A 160 -22.94 9.12 12.55
N VAL A 161 -22.56 7.95 13.03
CA VAL A 161 -21.29 7.29 12.65
C VAL A 161 -21.37 6.82 11.21
N LYS A 162 -20.36 7.19 10.41
CA LYS A 162 -20.30 6.80 9.01
C LYS A 162 -20.03 5.30 8.85
N PRO A 163 -20.81 4.54 8.03
CA PRO A 163 -20.51 3.13 7.73
C PRO A 163 -19.12 2.90 7.13
N LEU A 164 -18.53 3.91 6.51
CA LEU A 164 -17.16 3.92 6.01
C LEU A 164 -16.14 3.46 7.07
N LEU A 165 -16.38 3.78 8.35
CA LEU A 165 -15.50 3.37 9.44
C LEU A 165 -15.21 1.86 9.41
N ALA A 166 -16.24 1.03 9.23
CA ALA A 166 -16.09 -0.43 9.25
C ALA A 166 -15.15 -0.98 8.17
N VAL A 167 -15.05 -0.29 7.04
CA VAL A 167 -14.25 -0.73 5.87
C VAL A 167 -12.96 0.05 5.67
N SER A 168 -12.67 1.04 6.53
CA SER A 168 -11.48 1.90 6.39
C SER A 168 -10.58 1.92 7.63
N VAL A 169 -11.08 1.52 8.81
CA VAL A 169 -10.31 1.60 10.05
C VAL A 169 -9.15 0.60 10.14
N PHE A 170 -9.25 -0.55 9.49
CA PHE A 170 -8.26 -1.61 9.60
C PHE A 170 -7.06 -1.39 8.67
N GLY A 171 -5.88 -1.87 9.08
CA GLY A 171 -4.62 -1.64 8.35
C GLY A 171 -4.59 -2.17 6.91
N GLY A 172 -5.44 -3.14 6.57
CA GLY A 172 -5.58 -3.67 5.21
C GLY A 172 -6.48 -2.86 4.27
N ALA A 173 -7.18 -1.84 4.77
CA ALA A 173 -8.14 -1.06 3.98
C ALA A 173 -7.51 -0.43 2.74
N ALA A 174 -6.32 0.17 2.88
CA ALA A 174 -5.60 0.76 1.75
C ALA A 174 -5.26 -0.28 0.67
N THR A 175 -4.81 -1.47 1.07
CA THR A 175 -4.45 -2.56 0.16
C THR A 175 -5.68 -3.03 -0.62
N CYS A 176 -6.80 -3.21 0.06
CA CYS A 176 -8.07 -3.58 -0.58
C CYS A 176 -8.57 -2.47 -1.53
N ASN A 177 -8.50 -1.21 -1.12
CA ASN A 177 -8.94 -0.09 -1.96
C ASN A 177 -8.09 0.06 -3.22
N VAL A 178 -6.78 -0.17 -3.15
CA VAL A 178 -5.90 -0.19 -4.34
C VAL A 178 -6.28 -1.35 -5.26
N ALA A 179 -6.49 -2.56 -4.73
CA ALA A 179 -6.89 -3.71 -5.52
C ALA A 179 -8.22 -3.47 -6.25
N ILE A 180 -9.20 -2.87 -5.57
CA ILE A 180 -10.52 -2.54 -6.16
C ILE A 180 -10.40 -1.43 -7.21
N GLU A 181 -9.62 -0.37 -6.94
CA GLU A 181 -9.50 0.78 -7.84
C GLU A 181 -8.90 0.40 -9.20
N PHE A 182 -7.92 -0.51 -9.21
CA PHE A 182 -7.21 -0.92 -10.42
C PHE A 182 -7.62 -2.31 -10.94
N ASP A 183 -8.68 -2.93 -10.38
CA ASP A 183 -9.15 -4.29 -10.70
C ASP A 183 -8.01 -5.33 -10.66
N LEU A 184 -7.17 -5.26 -9.62
CA LEU A 184 -6.06 -6.19 -9.39
C LEU A 184 -6.57 -7.41 -8.62
N ARG A 185 -6.35 -8.60 -9.15
CA ARG A 185 -6.93 -9.84 -8.63
C ARG A 185 -5.87 -10.84 -8.16
N GLY A 186 -4.63 -10.42 -8.10
CA GLY A 186 -3.53 -11.19 -7.51
C GLY A 186 -3.54 -11.15 -5.97
N PRO A 187 -2.54 -11.71 -5.32
CA PRO A 187 -2.40 -11.69 -3.88
C PRO A 187 -2.47 -10.26 -3.33
N THR A 188 -3.32 -10.05 -2.32
CA THR A 188 -3.51 -8.77 -1.64
C THR A 188 -3.08 -8.94 -0.19
N VAL A 189 -1.96 -8.35 0.19
CA VAL A 189 -1.30 -8.57 1.49
C VAL A 189 -1.07 -7.23 2.19
N ALA A 190 -1.51 -7.15 3.43
CA ALA A 190 -1.22 -6.02 4.32
C ALA A 190 -0.36 -6.49 5.50
N ASN A 191 0.58 -5.64 5.95
CA ASN A 191 1.32 -5.89 7.19
C ASN A 191 1.30 -4.67 8.10
N GLY A 192 1.41 -4.91 9.43
CA GLY A 192 1.39 -3.91 10.49
C GLY A 192 2.74 -3.72 11.18
N ASN A 193 3.87 -3.87 10.49
CA ASN A 193 5.22 -3.86 11.08
C ASN A 193 5.73 -2.45 11.41
N SER A 194 4.85 -1.55 11.85
CA SER A 194 5.16 -0.20 12.27
C SER A 194 6.03 0.56 11.26
N CYS A 195 7.09 1.23 11.70
CA CYS A 195 7.99 2.01 10.84
C CYS A 195 8.66 1.20 9.72
N ALA A 196 8.79 -0.12 9.89
CA ALA A 196 9.36 -1.03 8.89
C ALA A 196 8.33 -1.56 7.89
N ALA A 197 7.04 -1.27 8.05
CA ALA A 197 5.95 -1.90 7.30
C ALA A 197 6.11 -1.77 5.77
N GLY A 198 6.49 -0.59 5.29
CA GLY A 198 6.74 -0.37 3.86
C GLY A 198 7.90 -1.20 3.31
N ALA A 199 9.02 -1.27 4.03
CA ALA A 199 10.17 -2.07 3.63
C ALA A 199 9.85 -3.58 3.64
N VAL A 200 9.10 -4.04 4.64
CA VAL A 200 8.62 -5.44 4.72
C VAL A 200 7.72 -5.76 3.54
N ALA A 201 6.76 -4.89 3.19
CA ALA A 201 5.87 -5.07 2.05
C ALA A 201 6.65 -5.20 0.72
N ILE A 202 7.65 -4.35 0.50
CA ILE A 202 8.53 -4.42 -0.67
C ILE A 202 9.31 -5.74 -0.69
N GLY A 203 9.87 -6.16 0.46
CA GLY A 203 10.60 -7.42 0.59
C GLY A 203 9.73 -8.66 0.35
N ASP A 204 8.47 -8.64 0.80
CA ASP A 204 7.51 -9.75 0.57
C ASP A 204 7.12 -9.84 -0.90
N ALA A 205 6.81 -8.71 -1.54
CA ALA A 205 6.53 -8.63 -2.97
C ALA A 205 7.72 -9.12 -3.81
N PHE A 206 8.94 -8.67 -3.46
CA PHE A 206 10.18 -9.13 -4.10
C PHE A 206 10.30 -10.66 -4.03
N ARG A 207 10.13 -11.25 -2.84
CA ARG A 207 10.23 -12.70 -2.64
C ARG A 207 9.16 -13.46 -3.41
N ALA A 208 7.94 -12.96 -3.44
CA ALA A 208 6.84 -13.59 -4.15
C ALA A 208 7.09 -13.60 -5.69
N ILE A 209 7.57 -12.49 -6.26
CA ILE A 209 7.91 -12.45 -7.68
C ILE A 209 9.14 -13.31 -7.98
N ALA A 210 10.18 -13.24 -7.12
CA ALA A 210 11.39 -14.06 -7.31
C ALA A 210 11.09 -15.56 -7.34
N ARG A 211 10.11 -16.04 -6.56
CA ARG A 211 9.64 -17.43 -6.58
C ARG A 211 8.70 -17.77 -7.75
N GLY A 212 8.21 -16.77 -8.48
CA GLY A 212 7.25 -16.95 -9.56
C GLY A 212 5.78 -17.07 -9.09
N ASP A 213 5.47 -16.67 -7.85
CA ASP A 213 4.10 -16.69 -7.32
C ASP A 213 3.19 -15.68 -8.08
N MET A 214 3.80 -14.62 -8.64
CA MET A 214 3.17 -13.61 -9.48
C MET A 214 4.20 -12.93 -10.37
N ARG A 215 3.75 -12.10 -11.31
CA ARG A 215 4.62 -11.42 -12.28
C ARG A 215 4.86 -9.95 -11.97
N VAL A 216 3.88 -9.29 -11.37
CA VAL A 216 3.88 -7.85 -11.07
C VAL A 216 3.32 -7.62 -9.67
N ALA A 217 3.86 -6.68 -8.94
CA ALA A 217 3.27 -6.22 -7.68
C ALA A 217 3.38 -4.70 -7.53
N LEU A 218 2.35 -4.11 -6.94
CA LEU A 218 2.42 -2.82 -6.29
C LEU A 218 2.86 -3.05 -4.84
N ALA A 219 3.93 -2.41 -4.40
CA ALA A 219 4.46 -2.61 -3.05
C ALA A 219 4.93 -1.31 -2.42
N GLY A 220 4.70 -1.12 -1.13
CA GLY A 220 5.15 0.06 -0.41
C GLY A 220 4.54 0.26 0.96
N GLY A 221 4.75 1.44 1.53
CA GLY A 221 4.18 1.88 2.81
C GLY A 221 3.29 3.10 2.66
N ILE A 222 2.30 3.19 3.51
CA ILE A 222 1.36 4.31 3.59
C ILE A 222 1.10 4.67 5.04
N GLU A 223 1.02 5.98 5.32
CA GLU A 223 0.64 6.46 6.63
C GLU A 223 -0.06 7.83 6.53
N ALA A 224 -1.18 8.01 7.23
CA ALA A 224 -1.90 9.27 7.34
C ALA A 224 -2.52 9.44 8.74
N PRO A 225 -1.72 9.41 9.83
CA PRO A 225 -2.23 9.25 11.18
C PRO A 225 -2.51 10.58 11.90
N LEU A 226 -2.38 11.74 11.24
CA LEU A 226 -2.53 13.04 11.89
C LEU A 226 -3.98 13.28 12.34
N SER A 227 -4.26 12.92 13.58
CA SER A 227 -5.49 13.18 14.31
C SER A 227 -5.16 13.56 15.76
N PRO A 228 -6.08 14.20 16.50
CA PRO A 228 -5.83 14.64 17.87
C PRO A 228 -5.29 13.55 18.79
N LEU A 229 -5.98 12.41 18.86
CA LEU A 229 -5.61 11.32 19.75
C LEU A 229 -4.28 10.66 19.35
N ALA A 230 -4.12 10.31 18.07
CA ALA A 230 -2.91 9.66 17.61
C ALA A 230 -1.69 10.58 17.76
N TYR A 231 -1.80 11.86 17.37
CA TYR A 231 -0.72 12.81 17.53
C TYR A 231 -0.36 13.03 19.00
N GLY A 232 -1.37 13.15 19.88
CA GLY A 232 -1.16 13.29 21.33
C GLY A 232 -0.40 12.14 21.96
N ALA A 233 -0.59 10.92 21.44
CA ALA A 233 0.14 9.74 21.93
C ALA A 233 1.63 9.74 21.56
N PHE A 234 2.03 10.50 20.52
CA PHE A 234 3.42 10.62 20.07
C PHE A 234 4.15 11.85 20.61
N THR A 235 3.48 12.76 21.29
CA THR A 235 4.04 14.01 21.87
C THR A 235 4.01 13.99 23.40
#